data_104fcb668b8476b05b02e97c466c130e
#
_entry.id   104fcb668b8476b05b02e97c466c130e
#
_cell.length_a   1.000
_cell.length_b   1.000
_cell.length_c   1.000
_cell.angle_alpha   90.00
_cell.angle_beta   90.00
_cell.angle_gamma   90.00
#
_symmetry.space_group_name_H-M   'P 1'
#
loop_
_entity.id
_entity.type
_entity.pdbx_description
1 polymer ?
#
loop_
_entity_poly.entity_id
_entity_poly.type
_entity_poly.pdbx_seq_one_letter_code
_entity_poly.pdbx_strand_id
1 'polypeptide(L)'
;MLNSTRILNVKIQETSKGEAILIGWETKGENGWECQTIKSKDTPRPELYNVMRAMGLHALKMCELEHKQAALSTNWQADEVTIKYSNDIVPSHYVEIKASIPINGGYIFKFKTPAWLITNDDNKLQTDIDLLTDEAMRYINGDRAQGTLDLESI
;
A
#
# COMPACT_ATOMS: atom_id res chain seq x y z
N MET A 1 5.23 -10.05 -19.40
CA MET A 1 4.29 -10.49 -18.41
C MET A 1 4.13 -9.54 -17.26
N LEU A 2 5.20 -9.28 -16.49
CA LEU A 2 5.09 -8.30 -15.41
C LEU A 2 4.68 -6.93 -15.91
N ASN A 3 5.07 -6.59 -17.15
CA ASN A 3 4.74 -5.30 -17.75
C ASN A 3 3.25 -5.12 -18.04
N SER A 4 2.49 -6.21 -18.02
CA SER A 4 1.07 -6.16 -18.31
C SER A 4 0.20 -6.13 -17.05
N THR A 5 0.82 -6.05 -15.88
CA THR A 5 0.09 -6.00 -14.61
C THR A 5 0.59 -4.82 -13.79
N ARG A 6 -0.34 -4.06 -13.20
CA ARG A 6 0.02 -2.95 -12.34
C ARG A 6 -0.91 -2.88 -11.13
N ILE A 7 -0.32 -2.55 -9.99
CA ILE A 7 -1.03 -2.47 -8.72
C ILE A 7 -1.75 -1.12 -8.65
N LEU A 8 -3.02 -1.15 -8.30
CA LEU A 8 -3.84 0.05 -8.16
C LEU A 8 -4.01 0.47 -6.70
N ASN A 9 -4.07 -0.51 -5.79
CA ASN A 9 -4.46 -0.20 -4.42
C ASN A 9 -3.99 -1.31 -3.48
N VAL A 10 -3.48 -0.91 -2.32
CA VAL A 10 -3.16 -1.82 -1.22
C VAL A 10 -3.78 -1.25 0.04
N LYS A 11 -4.60 -2.03 0.70
CA LYS A 11 -5.31 -1.60 1.91
C LYS A 11 -5.20 -2.66 3.00
N ILE A 12 -4.92 -2.21 4.20
CA ILE A 12 -4.94 -3.06 5.40
C ILE A 12 -6.14 -2.62 6.20
N GLN A 13 -7.11 -3.52 6.37
CA GLN A 13 -8.37 -3.20 6.99
C GLN A 13 -8.57 -4.03 8.25
N GLU A 14 -8.91 -3.36 9.36
CA GLU A 14 -9.34 -4.05 10.57
C GLU A 14 -10.81 -4.45 10.40
N THR A 15 -11.09 -5.70 10.68
CA THR A 15 -12.47 -6.20 10.67
C THR A 15 -12.81 -6.80 12.02
N SER A 16 -14.08 -7.08 12.25
CA SER A 16 -14.51 -7.74 13.50
C SER A 16 -13.89 -9.12 13.67
N LYS A 17 -13.39 -9.71 12.59
CA LYS A 17 -12.78 -11.04 12.59
C LYS A 17 -11.27 -10.99 12.43
N GLY A 18 -10.67 -9.81 12.60
CA GLY A 18 -9.24 -9.62 12.46
C GLY A 18 -8.89 -8.76 11.26
N GLU A 19 -7.62 -8.76 10.90
CA GLU A 19 -7.09 -7.94 9.84
C GLU A 19 -7.31 -8.60 8.48
N ALA A 20 -7.65 -7.81 7.48
CA ALA A 20 -7.78 -8.27 6.10
C ALA A 20 -6.90 -7.41 5.20
N ILE A 21 -6.33 -8.04 4.18
CA ILE A 21 -5.53 -7.36 3.16
C ILE A 21 -6.38 -7.31 1.89
N LEU A 22 -6.51 -6.09 1.34
CA LEU A 22 -7.21 -5.88 0.08
C LEU A 22 -6.22 -5.34 -0.92
N ILE A 23 -6.14 -5.98 -2.08
CA ILE A 23 -5.26 -5.53 -3.15
C ILE A 23 -6.08 -5.47 -4.44
N GLY A 24 -6.02 -4.31 -5.10
CA GLY A 24 -6.58 -4.13 -6.43
C GLY A 24 -5.46 -4.01 -7.44
N TRP A 25 -5.64 -4.64 -8.56
CA TRP A 25 -4.68 -4.54 -9.66
C TRP A 25 -5.40 -4.62 -10.98
N GLU A 26 -4.69 -4.29 -12.04
CA GLU A 26 -5.24 -4.46 -13.39
C GLU A 26 -4.23 -5.14 -14.28
N THR A 27 -4.75 -5.91 -15.22
CA THR A 27 -3.97 -6.66 -16.19
C THR A 27 -4.39 -6.23 -17.59
N LYS A 28 -3.42 -5.99 -18.45
CA LYS A 28 -3.71 -5.59 -19.82
C LYS A 28 -4.04 -6.82 -20.66
N GLY A 29 -5.23 -6.83 -21.23
CA GLY A 29 -5.69 -7.86 -22.15
C GLY A 29 -5.90 -7.30 -23.54
N GLU A 30 -6.51 -8.10 -24.41
CA GLU A 30 -6.78 -7.71 -25.79
C GLU A 30 -7.71 -6.51 -25.88
N ASN A 31 -8.64 -6.39 -24.94
CA ASN A 31 -9.66 -5.34 -24.93
C ASN A 31 -9.33 -4.20 -23.97
N GLY A 32 -8.05 -4.09 -23.55
CA GLY A 32 -7.62 -3.05 -22.65
C GLY A 32 -7.33 -3.60 -21.25
N TRP A 33 -7.40 -2.71 -20.25
CA TRP A 33 -7.09 -3.08 -18.87
C TRP A 33 -8.31 -3.66 -18.16
N GLU A 34 -8.09 -4.78 -17.48
CA GLU A 34 -9.12 -5.43 -16.67
C GLU A 34 -8.74 -5.37 -15.20
N CYS A 35 -9.66 -4.87 -14.38
CA CYS A 35 -9.43 -4.72 -12.94
C CYS A 35 -9.77 -6.00 -12.19
N GLN A 36 -8.96 -6.34 -11.20
CA GLN A 36 -9.17 -7.48 -10.33
C GLN A 36 -8.89 -7.06 -8.90
N THR A 37 -9.52 -7.74 -7.95
CA THR A 37 -9.29 -7.48 -6.53
C THR A 37 -9.22 -8.80 -5.77
N ILE A 38 -8.47 -8.76 -4.66
CA ILE A 38 -8.45 -9.86 -3.70
C ILE A 38 -8.67 -9.28 -2.31
N LYS A 39 -9.40 -10.00 -1.48
CA LYS A 39 -9.52 -9.71 -0.06
C LYS A 39 -9.22 -10.99 0.68
N SER A 40 -8.22 -10.95 1.54
CA SER A 40 -7.75 -12.15 2.23
C SER A 40 -7.38 -11.84 3.67
N LYS A 41 -7.55 -12.81 4.54
CA LYS A 41 -7.13 -12.73 5.94
C LYS A 41 -5.75 -13.35 6.15
N ASP A 42 -5.15 -13.89 5.11
CA ASP A 42 -3.81 -14.47 5.23
C ASP A 42 -2.80 -13.38 5.53
N THR A 43 -1.93 -13.65 6.48
CA THR A 43 -0.93 -12.68 6.91
C THR A 43 0.12 -12.50 5.82
N PRO A 44 0.38 -11.26 5.41
CA PRO A 44 1.44 -11.00 4.42
C PRO A 44 2.81 -11.14 5.05
N ARG A 45 3.83 -11.13 4.20
CA ARG A 45 5.21 -11.07 4.66
C ARG A 45 5.43 -9.79 5.47
N PRO A 46 6.34 -9.82 6.46
CA PRO A 46 6.65 -8.60 7.22
C PRO A 46 7.05 -7.42 6.33
N GLU A 47 7.66 -7.69 5.19
CA GLU A 47 8.08 -6.66 4.25
C GLU A 47 6.91 -5.79 3.76
N LEU A 48 5.70 -6.36 3.64
CA LEU A 48 4.54 -5.56 3.25
C LEU A 48 4.23 -4.53 4.34
N TYR A 49 4.23 -4.94 5.59
CA TYR A 49 4.00 -4.01 6.70
C TYR A 49 5.08 -2.94 6.75
N ASN A 50 6.33 -3.33 6.52
CA ASN A 50 7.45 -2.38 6.55
C ASN A 50 7.28 -1.30 5.48
N VAL A 51 6.90 -1.68 4.27
CA VAL A 51 6.72 -0.69 3.21
C VAL A 51 5.46 0.15 3.43
N MET A 52 4.40 -0.43 4.02
CA MET A 52 3.21 0.35 4.36
C MET A 52 3.54 1.39 5.45
N ARG A 53 4.45 1.06 6.39
CA ARG A 53 4.95 2.05 7.33
C ARG A 53 5.70 3.17 6.62
N ALA A 54 6.58 2.82 5.69
CA ALA A 54 7.32 3.81 4.92
C ALA A 54 6.37 4.74 4.16
N MET A 55 5.33 4.19 3.57
CA MET A 55 4.32 4.99 2.87
C MET A 55 3.57 5.92 3.82
N GLY A 56 3.27 5.44 5.02
CA GLY A 56 2.67 6.28 6.06
C GLY A 56 3.56 7.44 6.46
N LEU A 57 4.87 7.21 6.56
CA LEU A 57 5.82 8.29 6.86
C LEU A 57 5.89 9.31 5.73
N HIS A 58 5.81 8.88 4.48
CA HIS A 58 5.68 9.80 3.35
C HIS A 58 4.42 10.64 3.47
N ALA A 59 3.30 10.03 3.87
CA ALA A 59 2.05 10.76 4.04
C ALA A 59 2.17 11.84 5.11
N LEU A 60 2.83 11.54 6.24
CA LEU A 60 3.06 12.54 7.28
C LEU A 60 3.85 13.72 6.72
N LYS A 61 4.88 13.45 5.94
CA LYS A 61 5.70 14.48 5.34
C LYS A 61 4.90 15.34 4.35
N MET A 62 4.13 14.68 3.48
CA MET A 62 3.30 15.37 2.49
C MET A 62 2.26 16.29 3.14
N CYS A 63 1.74 15.90 4.31
CA CYS A 63 0.71 16.64 5.01
C CYS A 63 1.28 17.54 6.13
N GLU A 64 2.60 17.65 6.21
CA GLU A 64 3.29 18.46 7.22
C GLU A 64 2.97 18.05 8.64
N LEU A 65 2.84 16.73 8.86
CA LEU A 65 2.52 16.12 10.15
C LEU A 65 3.70 15.34 10.74
N GLU A 66 4.92 15.62 10.27
CA GLU A 66 6.11 14.86 10.70
C GLU A 66 6.33 14.90 12.20
N HIS A 67 5.93 15.99 12.84
CA HIS A 67 6.08 16.15 14.29
C HIS A 67 5.25 15.14 15.09
N LYS A 68 4.30 14.46 14.45
CA LYS A 68 3.49 13.42 15.10
C LYS A 68 4.18 12.07 15.11
N GLN A 69 5.24 11.89 14.36
CA GLN A 69 5.90 10.58 14.20
C GLN A 69 6.37 10.00 15.53
N ALA A 70 6.90 10.84 16.42
CA ALA A 70 7.45 10.37 17.70
C ALA A 70 6.41 9.71 18.60
N ALA A 71 5.12 10.03 18.42
CA ALA A 71 4.04 9.47 19.23
C ALA A 71 3.46 8.19 18.64
N LEU A 72 3.94 7.75 17.48
CA LEU A 72 3.40 6.58 16.80
C LEU A 72 4.07 5.30 17.28
N SER A 73 3.30 4.22 17.35
CA SER A 73 3.84 2.92 17.72
C SER A 73 4.74 2.38 16.62
N THR A 74 5.58 1.40 16.96
CA THR A 74 6.52 0.83 15.99
C THR A 74 5.85 0.04 14.89
N ASN A 75 4.60 -0.40 15.11
CA ASN A 75 3.84 -1.13 14.11
C ASN A 75 2.80 -0.25 13.40
N TRP A 76 2.89 1.07 13.58
CA TRP A 76 2.01 2.00 12.85
C TRP A 76 2.36 2.00 11.37
N GLN A 77 1.34 2.14 10.54
CA GLN A 77 1.48 2.07 9.09
C GLN A 77 0.35 2.82 8.41
N ALA A 78 0.50 3.05 7.11
CA ALA A 78 -0.58 3.60 6.30
C ALA A 78 -1.75 2.62 6.27
N ASP A 79 -2.96 3.15 6.15
CA ASP A 79 -4.17 2.33 6.02
C ASP A 79 -4.37 1.88 4.59
N GLU A 80 -4.08 2.76 3.65
CA GLU A 80 -4.36 2.48 2.23
C GLU A 80 -3.45 3.32 1.34
N VAL A 81 -2.94 2.69 0.29
CA VAL A 81 -2.17 3.37 -0.76
C VAL A 81 -2.84 3.12 -2.10
N THR A 82 -3.13 4.19 -2.82
CA THR A 82 -3.73 4.11 -4.16
C THR A 82 -2.77 4.71 -5.17
N ILE A 83 -2.53 3.99 -6.27
CA ILE A 83 -1.66 4.46 -7.35
C ILE A 83 -2.55 4.72 -8.56
N LYS A 84 -2.43 5.93 -9.10
CA LYS A 84 -3.19 6.35 -10.29
C LYS A 84 -2.24 6.50 -11.45
N TYR A 85 -2.55 5.81 -12.52
CA TYR A 85 -1.73 5.84 -13.74
C TYR A 85 -2.41 6.73 -14.77
N SER A 86 -1.66 7.68 -15.29
CA SER A 86 -2.12 8.56 -16.33
C SER A 86 -1.75 8.00 -17.70
N ASN A 87 -2.65 8.09 -18.66
CA ASN A 87 -2.41 7.67 -20.04
C ASN A 87 -2.03 8.84 -20.94
N ASP A 88 -1.55 9.92 -20.35
CA ASP A 88 -1.12 11.10 -21.10
C ASP A 88 0.10 10.80 -21.97
N ILE A 89 0.40 11.72 -22.89
CA ILE A 89 1.55 11.60 -23.81
C ILE A 89 2.84 11.35 -23.02
N VAL A 90 3.00 12.05 -21.88
CA VAL A 90 4.07 11.77 -20.94
C VAL A 90 3.43 11.01 -19.77
N PRO A 91 3.64 9.70 -19.67
CA PRO A 91 3.03 8.92 -18.59
C PRO A 91 3.41 9.48 -17.23
N SER A 92 2.40 9.75 -16.43
CA SER A 92 2.57 10.24 -15.07
C SER A 92 1.87 9.31 -14.10
N HIS A 93 2.50 9.08 -12.95
CA HIS A 93 1.91 8.27 -11.90
C HIS A 93 1.72 9.15 -10.68
N TYR A 94 0.59 8.95 -10.02
CA TYR A 94 0.25 9.68 -8.80
C TYR A 94 -0.01 8.70 -7.69
N VAL A 95 0.24 9.10 -6.46
CA VAL A 95 -0.04 8.29 -5.29
C VAL A 95 -0.92 9.08 -4.32
N GLU A 96 -1.89 8.40 -3.73
CA GLU A 96 -2.68 8.92 -2.62
C GLU A 96 -2.54 7.96 -1.46
N ILE A 97 -2.31 8.49 -0.27
CA ILE A 97 -2.09 7.66 0.92
C ILE A 97 -3.09 8.09 1.99
N LYS A 98 -3.78 7.10 2.56
CA LYS A 98 -4.65 7.31 3.71
C LYS A 98 -3.97 6.74 4.94
N ALA A 99 -4.02 7.47 6.04
CA ALA A 99 -3.46 7.03 7.30
C ALA A 99 -4.26 7.58 8.45
N SER A 100 -4.03 7.01 9.63
CA SER A 100 -4.73 7.40 10.85
C SER A 100 -3.70 7.59 11.95
N ILE A 101 -3.81 8.68 12.71
CA ILE A 101 -2.91 8.90 13.84
C ILE A 101 -3.73 9.07 15.11
N PRO A 102 -3.23 8.51 16.23
CA PRO A 102 -3.90 8.70 17.51
C PRO A 102 -3.66 10.13 18.00
N ILE A 103 -4.71 10.74 18.54
CA ILE A 103 -4.61 12.06 19.13
C ILE A 103 -5.13 12.01 20.57
N ASN A 104 -5.00 13.12 21.29
CA ASN A 104 -5.37 13.19 22.70
C ASN A 104 -6.82 12.78 22.94
N GLY A 105 -7.08 12.11 24.05
CA GLY A 105 -8.43 11.69 24.41
C GLY A 105 -8.88 10.38 23.80
N GLY A 106 -7.97 9.63 23.20
CA GLY A 106 -8.29 8.34 22.59
C GLY A 106 -8.94 8.43 21.23
N TYR A 107 -8.95 9.62 20.64
CA TYR A 107 -9.52 9.81 19.31
C TYR A 107 -8.52 9.44 18.23
N ILE A 108 -9.03 9.15 17.03
CA ILE A 108 -8.23 8.85 15.85
C ILE A 108 -8.46 9.96 14.83
N PHE A 109 -7.36 10.55 14.36
CA PHE A 109 -7.40 11.53 13.28
C PHE A 109 -7.05 10.83 11.97
N LYS A 110 -8.00 10.77 11.06
CA LYS A 110 -7.81 10.16 9.74
C LYS A 110 -7.48 11.25 8.74
N PHE A 111 -6.49 10.99 7.91
CA PHE A 111 -6.12 11.96 6.89
C PHE A 111 -5.75 11.25 5.59
N LYS A 112 -5.79 12.01 4.51
CA LYS A 112 -5.49 11.53 3.17
C LYS A 112 -4.63 12.57 2.47
N THR A 113 -3.57 12.13 1.80
CA THR A 113 -2.76 13.04 1.00
C THR A 113 -3.51 13.46 -0.26
N PRO A 114 -3.17 14.61 -0.85
CA PRO A 114 -3.63 14.88 -2.22
C PRO A 114 -3.00 13.88 -3.19
N ALA A 115 -3.47 13.87 -4.43
CA ALA A 115 -2.83 13.08 -5.47
C ALA A 115 -1.43 13.64 -5.71
N TRP A 116 -0.42 12.91 -5.26
CA TRP A 116 0.97 13.37 -5.27
C TRP A 116 1.70 12.81 -6.48
N LEU A 117 2.23 13.69 -7.32
CA LEU A 117 2.95 13.26 -8.51
C LEU A 117 4.26 12.57 -8.12
N ILE A 118 4.46 11.37 -8.67
CA ILE A 118 5.69 10.62 -8.44
C ILE A 118 6.70 11.09 -9.48
N THR A 119 7.80 11.67 -9.00
CA THR A 119 8.84 12.24 -9.85
C THR A 119 10.17 11.55 -9.60
N ASN A 120 11.09 11.69 -10.57
CA ASN A 120 12.45 11.17 -10.42
C ASN A 120 13.24 11.92 -9.35
N ASP A 121 12.77 13.12 -8.96
CA ASP A 121 13.44 13.92 -7.94
C ASP A 121 13.24 13.35 -6.55
N ASP A 122 12.18 12.56 -6.35
CA ASP A 122 11.93 11.92 -5.06
C ASP A 122 12.22 10.43 -5.18
N ASN A 123 13.49 10.08 -5.17
CA ASN A 123 13.94 8.70 -5.31
C ASN A 123 13.44 7.82 -4.17
N LYS A 124 13.30 8.36 -2.97
CA LYS A 124 12.85 7.57 -1.82
C LYS A 124 11.39 7.15 -1.98
N LEU A 125 10.54 8.07 -2.40
CA LEU A 125 9.14 7.77 -2.65
C LEU A 125 9.00 6.73 -3.77
N GLN A 126 9.71 6.92 -4.87
CA GLN A 126 9.67 5.98 -5.99
C GLN A 126 10.14 4.60 -5.56
N THR A 127 11.23 4.52 -4.79
CA THR A 127 11.75 3.25 -4.30
C THR A 127 10.74 2.54 -3.43
N ASP A 128 10.08 3.26 -2.52
CA ASP A 128 9.10 2.66 -1.63
C ASP A 128 7.85 2.21 -2.40
N ILE A 129 7.44 2.95 -3.42
CA ILE A 129 6.33 2.53 -4.27
C ILE A 129 6.70 1.25 -5.04
N ASP A 130 7.92 1.15 -5.55
CA ASP A 130 8.37 -0.05 -6.23
C ASP A 130 8.39 -1.26 -5.28
N LEU A 131 8.83 -1.05 -4.05
CA LEU A 131 8.80 -2.11 -3.03
C LEU A 131 7.37 -2.52 -2.70
N LEU A 132 6.46 -1.56 -2.60
CA LEU A 132 5.06 -1.84 -2.31
C LEU A 132 4.43 -2.66 -3.43
N THR A 133 4.65 -2.28 -4.67
CA THR A 133 4.09 -3.01 -5.80
C THR A 133 4.67 -4.42 -5.88
N ASP A 134 5.95 -4.58 -5.58
CA ASP A 134 6.57 -5.90 -5.55
C ASP A 134 5.95 -6.78 -4.47
N GLU A 135 5.77 -6.25 -3.25
CA GLU A 135 5.17 -7.02 -2.17
C GLU A 135 3.70 -7.35 -2.46
N ALA A 136 2.98 -6.43 -3.07
CA ALA A 136 1.60 -6.68 -3.46
C ALA A 136 1.51 -7.81 -4.50
N MET A 137 2.42 -7.81 -5.49
CA MET A 137 2.47 -8.87 -6.48
C MET A 137 2.81 -10.22 -5.85
N ARG A 138 3.74 -10.24 -4.89
CA ARG A 138 4.07 -11.46 -4.15
C ARG A 138 2.85 -12.00 -3.42
N TYR A 139 2.10 -11.11 -2.76
CA TYR A 139 0.90 -11.51 -2.04
C TYR A 139 -0.15 -12.11 -2.97
N ILE A 140 -0.39 -11.48 -4.11
CA ILE A 140 -1.34 -11.97 -5.11
C ILE A 140 -0.92 -13.37 -5.59
N ASN A 141 0.38 -13.60 -5.73
CA ASN A 141 0.91 -14.87 -6.22
C ASN A 141 1.04 -15.94 -5.13
N GLY A 142 0.54 -15.66 -3.93
CA GLY A 142 0.52 -16.63 -2.86
C GLY A 142 1.70 -16.60 -1.90
N ASP A 143 2.63 -15.66 -2.06
CA ASP A 143 3.79 -15.53 -1.18
C ASP A 143 3.38 -14.79 0.08
N ARG A 144 3.08 -15.54 1.13
CA ARG A 144 2.54 -15.07 2.39
C ARG A 144 3.53 -15.30 3.52
N ALA A 145 3.08 -15.00 4.75
CA ALA A 145 3.90 -15.25 5.92
C ALA A 145 4.24 -16.73 6.06
N GLN A 146 5.43 -17.02 6.60
CA GLN A 146 5.98 -18.36 6.73
C GLN A 146 5.01 -19.36 7.39
N GLY A 147 4.31 -18.93 8.44
CA GLY A 147 3.40 -19.80 9.15
C GLY A 147 2.26 -20.35 8.30
N THR A 148 1.81 -19.57 7.32
CA THR A 148 0.75 -20.00 6.41
C THR A 148 1.23 -21.16 5.51
N LEU A 149 2.47 -21.07 5.06
CA LEU A 149 3.06 -22.11 4.22
C LEU A 149 3.29 -23.40 4.98
N ASP A 150 3.69 -23.29 6.24
CA ASP A 150 3.95 -24.47 7.07
C ASP A 150 2.70 -25.32 7.24
N LEU A 151 1.56 -24.68 7.38
CA LEU A 151 0.31 -25.41 7.51
C LEU A 151 -0.04 -26.18 6.25
N GLU A 152 0.32 -25.67 5.10
CA GLU A 152 0.03 -26.31 3.83
C GLU A 152 0.97 -27.48 3.55
N SER A 153 2.16 -27.43 4.10
CA SER A 153 3.16 -28.46 3.86
C SER A 153 2.88 -29.75 4.65
N ILE A 154 1.96 -29.68 5.56
CA ILE A 154 1.55 -30.83 6.35
C ILE A 154 0.44 -31.60 5.64
#